data_f5833807e7947218d4d85dda7ec9bd93
#
_entry.id   f5833807e7947218d4d85dda7ec9bd93
#
_cell.length_a   1.000
_cell.length_b   1.000
_cell.length_c   1.000
_cell.angle_alpha   90.00
_cell.angle_beta   90.00
_cell.angle_gamma   90.00
#
_symmetry.space_group_name_H-M   'P 1'
#
loop_
_entity.id
_entity.type
_entity.pdbx_description
1 polymer ?
#
loop_
_entity_poly.entity_id
_entity_poly.type
_entity_poly.pdbx_seq_one_letter_code
_entity_poly.pdbx_strand_id
1 'polypeptide(L)'
;HIPNYNEFYEQRHFASGEEVWTDVMIGEESVPFGSSLIFACEELPELTVGTEICEDLWVPLPPSVNLAQAGAHIIVNLSASDEMVGKDSYRRELVKGQSARLVCGYIYATAGEGESSQDLVFGGQNLIAENGTMLAEAKRFQNTVIYGEIDVHRLADERRRLSTYPASDDSDCQMVPFEVEVEKTSLTRNFAPYPFVPSVKEERDMRCEEILNIQAMGLKKRMSHIRCQKAMVGLSGGLDSTLALLVIARTLRL
;
A
#
# COMPACT_ATOMS: atom_id res chain seq x y z
N HIS A 1 4.60 18.98 -2.18
CA HIS A 1 5.76 19.45 -1.41
C HIS A 1 6.95 19.66 -2.35
N ILE A 2 7.68 20.75 -2.16
CA ILE A 2 8.81 21.12 -3.02
C ILE A 2 10.09 20.98 -2.22
N PRO A 3 10.97 20.00 -2.51
CA PRO A 3 12.19 19.80 -1.75
C PRO A 3 13.19 20.93 -2.00
N ASN A 4 13.92 21.31 -0.93
CA ASN A 4 15.00 22.30 -0.99
C ASN A 4 16.06 21.96 0.05
N TYR A 5 16.65 20.78 -0.07
CA TYR A 5 17.70 20.26 0.80
C TYR A 5 18.61 19.29 0.02
N ASN A 6 19.82 19.10 0.48
CA ASN A 6 20.86 18.32 -0.19
C ASN A 6 21.03 18.78 -1.65
N GLU A 7 20.86 17.88 -2.59
CA GLU A 7 21.00 18.11 -4.03
C GLU A 7 19.73 18.68 -4.69
N PHE A 8 18.65 18.87 -3.94
CA PHE A 8 17.38 19.38 -4.47
C PHE A 8 17.27 20.90 -4.28
N TYR A 9 16.97 21.61 -5.36
CA TYR A 9 16.88 23.07 -5.42
C TYR A 9 15.54 23.56 -6.01
N GLU A 10 14.52 22.75 -5.97
CA GLU A 10 13.26 22.94 -6.70
C GLU A 10 12.52 24.21 -6.29
N GLN A 11 12.67 24.68 -5.03
CA GLN A 11 12.08 25.96 -4.61
C GLN A 11 12.64 27.19 -5.35
N ARG A 12 13.76 27.05 -6.08
CA ARG A 12 14.27 28.11 -6.95
C ARG A 12 13.47 28.25 -8.24
N HIS A 13 12.75 27.20 -8.63
CA HIS A 13 12.11 27.08 -9.93
C HIS A 13 10.61 26.95 -9.85
N PHE A 14 10.07 26.45 -8.72
CA PHE A 14 8.67 26.11 -8.54
C PHE A 14 8.09 26.81 -7.31
N ALA A 15 6.82 27.19 -7.41
CA ALA A 15 6.00 27.66 -6.30
C ALA A 15 5.02 26.56 -5.87
N SER A 16 4.59 26.58 -4.60
CA SER A 16 3.56 25.65 -4.11
C SER A 16 2.23 25.87 -4.85
N GLY A 17 1.61 24.75 -5.25
CA GLY A 17 0.27 24.74 -5.82
C GLY A 17 -0.83 24.38 -4.80
N GLU A 18 -0.52 24.37 -3.50
CA GLU A 18 -1.41 23.89 -2.44
C GLU A 18 -2.78 24.58 -2.41
N GLU A 19 -2.82 25.89 -2.71
CA GLU A 19 -4.05 26.68 -2.74
C GLU A 19 -4.56 26.96 -4.17
N VAL A 20 -3.97 26.30 -5.17
CA VAL A 20 -4.31 26.57 -6.57
C VAL A 20 -5.48 25.70 -6.99
N TRP A 21 -6.59 26.38 -7.30
CA TRP A 21 -7.81 25.79 -7.86
C TRP A 21 -8.25 26.66 -9.03
N THR A 22 -7.99 26.22 -10.23
CA THR A 22 -8.31 26.99 -11.45
C THR A 22 -8.45 26.04 -12.64
N ASP A 23 -8.90 26.57 -13.73
CA ASP A 23 -8.84 25.90 -15.04
C ASP A 23 -7.70 26.48 -15.88
N VAL A 24 -7.04 25.63 -16.64
CA VAL A 24 -6.02 26.01 -17.61
C VAL A 24 -6.39 25.55 -19.00
N MET A 25 -6.01 26.34 -19.99
CA MET A 25 -6.22 25.95 -21.38
C MET A 25 -5.08 25.06 -21.87
N ILE A 26 -5.41 23.85 -22.33
CA ILE A 26 -4.50 22.95 -23.04
C ILE A 26 -5.00 22.81 -24.47
N GLY A 27 -4.36 23.56 -25.39
CA GLY A 27 -4.90 23.72 -26.74
C GLY A 27 -6.21 24.52 -26.71
N GLU A 28 -7.31 23.91 -27.16
CA GLU A 28 -8.66 24.52 -27.16
C GLU A 28 -9.52 24.05 -25.97
N GLU A 29 -9.01 23.15 -25.13
CA GLU A 29 -9.75 22.56 -24.02
C GLU A 29 -9.40 23.24 -22.69
N SER A 30 -10.44 23.52 -21.91
CA SER A 30 -10.29 23.96 -20.50
C SER A 30 -10.25 22.74 -19.60
N VAL A 31 -9.17 22.60 -18.84
CA VAL A 31 -8.96 21.46 -17.93
C VAL A 31 -8.76 21.94 -16.50
N PRO A 32 -9.26 21.22 -15.49
CA PRO A 32 -9.01 21.52 -14.09
C PRO A 32 -7.52 21.46 -13.76
N PHE A 33 -7.07 22.43 -13.00
CA PHE A 33 -5.68 22.51 -12.51
C PHE A 33 -5.64 22.77 -11.01
N GLY A 34 -5.05 21.85 -10.27
CA GLY A 34 -4.94 21.94 -8.82
C GLY A 34 -4.21 20.74 -8.23
N SER A 35 -3.92 20.80 -6.94
CA SER A 35 -3.21 19.75 -6.20
C SER A 35 -4.14 18.68 -5.59
N SER A 36 -5.46 18.98 -5.51
CA SER A 36 -6.45 18.10 -4.87
C SER A 36 -7.47 17.59 -5.87
N LEU A 37 -6.98 17.01 -7.00
CA LEU A 37 -7.82 16.43 -8.03
C LEU A 37 -7.97 14.92 -7.81
N ILE A 38 -9.20 14.42 -7.95
CA ILE A 38 -9.51 12.98 -8.01
C ILE A 38 -10.19 12.69 -9.33
N PHE A 39 -9.59 11.83 -10.11
CA PHE A 39 -10.16 11.34 -11.36
C PHE A 39 -11.09 10.16 -11.05
N ALA A 40 -12.36 10.28 -11.39
CA ALA A 40 -13.40 9.29 -11.10
C ALA A 40 -13.97 8.69 -12.40
N CYS A 41 -13.90 7.37 -12.51
CA CYS A 41 -14.46 6.65 -13.64
C CYS A 41 -15.99 6.58 -13.51
N GLU A 42 -16.72 6.95 -14.59
CA GLU A 42 -18.19 6.93 -14.57
C GLU A 42 -18.74 5.50 -14.62
N GLU A 43 -18.11 4.61 -15.40
CA GLU A 43 -18.56 3.21 -15.58
C GLU A 43 -18.15 2.29 -14.43
N LEU A 44 -17.10 2.66 -13.68
CA LEU A 44 -16.58 1.88 -12.56
C LEU A 44 -16.31 2.81 -11.35
N PRO A 45 -17.32 3.06 -10.52
CA PRO A 45 -17.23 4.04 -9.44
C PRO A 45 -16.10 3.81 -8.42
N GLU A 46 -15.63 2.58 -8.27
CA GLU A 46 -14.47 2.27 -7.43
C GLU A 46 -13.13 2.59 -8.11
N LEU A 47 -13.10 2.86 -9.41
CA LEU A 47 -11.91 3.32 -10.11
C LEU A 47 -11.76 4.84 -9.94
N THR A 48 -11.17 5.22 -8.84
CA THR A 48 -10.87 6.61 -8.49
C THR A 48 -9.37 6.77 -8.29
N VAL A 49 -8.78 7.77 -8.94
CA VAL A 49 -7.34 7.96 -9.00
C VAL A 49 -6.97 9.34 -8.44
N GLY A 50 -6.13 9.37 -7.41
CA GLY A 50 -5.49 10.57 -6.92
C GLY A 50 -4.01 10.59 -7.29
N THR A 51 -3.44 11.78 -7.42
CA THR A 51 -2.04 11.95 -7.82
C THR A 51 -1.25 12.72 -6.78
N GLU A 52 -0.01 12.31 -6.55
CA GLU A 52 0.98 13.07 -5.77
C GLU A 52 2.33 13.03 -6.49
N ILE A 53 3.25 13.89 -6.11
CA ILE A 53 4.51 14.06 -6.84
C ILE A 53 5.69 13.85 -5.90
N CYS A 54 6.53 12.88 -6.22
CA CYS A 54 7.89 12.68 -5.71
C CYS A 54 8.00 12.82 -4.18
N GLU A 55 8.43 13.98 -3.70
CA GLU A 55 8.64 14.33 -2.29
C GLU A 55 7.38 14.12 -1.42
N ASP A 56 6.20 14.21 -2.02
CA ASP A 56 4.93 14.06 -1.30
C ASP A 56 4.84 12.73 -0.52
N LEU A 57 5.43 11.65 -1.04
CA LEU A 57 5.47 10.37 -0.32
C LEU A 57 6.39 10.39 0.92
N TRP A 58 7.42 11.25 0.93
CA TRP A 58 8.49 11.23 1.94
C TRP A 58 8.18 12.08 3.17
N VAL A 59 7.20 12.97 3.07
CA VAL A 59 6.79 13.84 4.18
C VAL A 59 5.98 13.10 5.23
N PRO A 60 5.91 13.60 6.48
CA PRO A 60 5.15 12.95 7.56
C PRO A 60 3.64 12.83 7.28
N LEU A 61 3.06 13.77 6.52
CA LEU A 61 1.65 13.77 6.11
C LEU A 61 1.58 13.91 4.58
N PRO A 62 1.67 12.79 3.83
CA PRO A 62 1.54 12.79 2.37
C PRO A 62 0.15 13.26 1.91
N PRO A 63 0.06 13.99 0.78
CA PRO A 63 -1.23 14.36 0.16
C PRO A 63 -2.15 13.16 -0.11
N SER A 64 -1.57 12.00 -0.42
CA SER A 64 -2.31 10.74 -0.60
C SER A 64 -3.21 10.37 0.58
N VAL A 65 -2.94 10.87 1.80
CA VAL A 65 -3.81 10.65 2.97
C VAL A 65 -5.17 11.33 2.73
N ASN A 66 -5.15 12.61 2.37
CA ASN A 66 -6.38 13.36 2.10
C ASN A 66 -7.09 12.83 0.84
N LEU A 67 -6.35 12.54 -0.23
CA LEU A 67 -6.89 11.96 -1.45
C LEU A 67 -7.60 10.61 -1.20
N ALA A 68 -7.00 9.74 -0.38
CA ALA A 68 -7.61 8.46 -0.03
C ALA A 68 -8.85 8.64 0.86
N GLN A 69 -8.86 9.61 1.79
CA GLN A 69 -10.02 9.95 2.59
C GLN A 69 -11.14 10.55 1.75
N ALA A 70 -10.80 11.33 0.73
CA ALA A 70 -11.75 11.87 -0.25
C ALA A 70 -12.27 10.81 -1.24
N GLY A 71 -11.78 9.58 -1.19
CA GLY A 71 -12.32 8.46 -1.95
C GLY A 71 -11.38 7.86 -3.01
N ALA A 72 -10.16 8.36 -3.20
CA ALA A 72 -9.23 7.77 -4.15
C ALA A 72 -8.82 6.34 -3.72
N HIS A 73 -9.10 5.35 -4.56
CA HIS A 73 -8.68 3.96 -4.35
C HIS A 73 -7.32 3.64 -4.97
N ILE A 74 -6.88 4.44 -5.93
CA ILE A 74 -5.56 4.35 -6.54
C ILE A 74 -4.83 5.67 -6.31
N ILE A 75 -3.60 5.59 -5.86
CA ILE A 75 -2.67 6.72 -5.76
C ILE A 75 -1.55 6.52 -6.77
N VAL A 76 -1.28 7.53 -7.56
CA VAL A 76 -0.18 7.56 -8.52
C VAL A 76 0.84 8.61 -8.08
N ASN A 77 2.09 8.21 -7.91
CA ASN A 77 3.20 9.11 -7.60
C ASN A 77 4.16 9.20 -8.78
N LEU A 78 4.29 10.38 -9.35
CA LEU A 78 5.23 10.71 -10.41
C LEU A 78 6.51 11.26 -9.82
N SER A 79 7.60 10.54 -9.95
CA SER A 79 8.82 10.78 -9.18
C SER A 79 10.07 10.95 -10.05
N ALA A 80 11.01 11.74 -9.55
CA ALA A 80 12.40 11.76 -9.98
C ALA A 80 13.28 11.56 -8.74
N SER A 81 13.15 10.40 -8.11
CA SER A 81 13.89 10.07 -6.89
C SER A 81 15.29 9.55 -7.25
N ASP A 82 16.30 10.24 -6.73
CA ASP A 82 17.69 9.87 -6.87
C ASP A 82 18.02 8.51 -6.24
N GLU A 83 19.09 7.88 -6.68
CA GLU A 83 19.59 6.64 -6.12
C GLU A 83 20.71 6.90 -5.10
N MET A 84 20.52 6.36 -3.91
CA MET A 84 21.51 6.24 -2.85
C MET A 84 21.59 4.81 -2.37
N VAL A 85 22.73 4.42 -1.80
CA VAL A 85 22.92 3.06 -1.27
C VAL A 85 21.90 2.78 -0.18
N GLY A 86 21.05 1.75 -0.38
CA GLY A 86 20.01 1.34 0.55
C GLY A 86 18.68 2.08 0.43
N LYS A 87 18.58 3.15 -0.38
CA LYS A 87 17.33 3.91 -0.57
C LYS A 87 16.24 3.09 -1.26
N ASP A 88 16.60 2.12 -2.09
CA ASP A 88 15.66 1.23 -2.77
C ASP A 88 14.79 0.42 -1.80
N SER A 89 15.38 -0.09 -0.73
CA SER A 89 14.66 -0.83 0.31
C SER A 89 13.70 0.07 1.05
N TYR A 90 14.15 1.26 1.43
CA TYR A 90 13.33 2.25 2.12
C TYR A 90 12.16 2.72 1.25
N ARG A 91 12.41 3.03 -0.03
CA ARG A 91 11.37 3.40 -1.01
C ARG A 91 10.31 2.30 -1.13
N ARG A 92 10.73 1.03 -1.22
CA ARG A 92 9.83 -0.13 -1.25
C ARG A 92 8.94 -0.21 0.00
N GLU A 93 9.54 -0.02 1.18
CA GLU A 93 8.77 -0.05 2.43
C GLU A 93 7.81 1.14 2.56
N LEU A 94 8.18 2.34 2.09
CA LEU A 94 7.28 3.49 2.05
C LEU A 94 6.07 3.22 1.15
N VAL A 95 6.27 2.77 -0.08
CA VAL A 95 5.19 2.47 -1.03
C VAL A 95 4.26 1.38 -0.49
N LYS A 96 4.82 0.28 0.03
CA LYS A 96 4.04 -0.78 0.67
C LYS A 96 3.28 -0.27 1.90
N GLY A 97 3.97 0.44 2.78
CA GLY A 97 3.39 0.98 4.00
C GLY A 97 2.26 1.97 3.73
N GLN A 98 2.43 2.84 2.73
CA GLN A 98 1.41 3.81 2.35
C GLN A 98 0.19 3.12 1.73
N SER A 99 0.40 2.15 0.82
CA SER A 99 -0.70 1.39 0.23
C SER A 99 -1.49 0.59 1.28
N ALA A 100 -0.82 0.02 2.28
CA ALA A 100 -1.45 -0.71 3.38
C ALA A 100 -2.26 0.21 4.30
N ARG A 101 -1.66 1.33 4.73
CA ARG A 101 -2.29 2.29 5.65
C ARG A 101 -3.54 2.92 5.04
N LEU A 102 -3.50 3.23 3.75
CA LEU A 102 -4.60 3.86 3.02
C LEU A 102 -5.57 2.86 2.39
N VAL A 103 -5.28 1.57 2.47
CA VAL A 103 -6.04 0.49 1.80
C VAL A 103 -6.27 0.87 0.34
N CYS A 104 -5.19 1.08 -0.40
CA CYS A 104 -5.23 1.56 -1.78
C CYS A 104 -4.27 0.80 -2.68
N GLY A 105 -4.48 0.91 -3.99
CA GLY A 105 -3.45 0.68 -4.98
C GLY A 105 -2.48 1.85 -4.99
N TYR A 106 -1.18 1.60 -4.95
CA TYR A 106 -0.17 2.64 -5.02
C TYR A 106 0.79 2.35 -6.18
N ILE A 107 0.83 3.28 -7.12
CA ILE A 107 1.65 3.20 -8.33
C ILE A 107 2.73 4.26 -8.23
N TYR A 108 3.97 3.84 -8.16
CA TYR A 108 5.14 4.72 -8.09
C TYR A 108 5.93 4.59 -9.39
N ALA A 109 5.98 5.67 -10.16
CA ALA A 109 6.72 5.77 -11.40
C ALA A 109 7.86 6.77 -11.24
N THR A 110 9.10 6.35 -11.49
CA THR A 110 10.26 7.22 -11.26
C THR A 110 11.20 7.29 -12.46
N ALA A 111 11.90 8.41 -12.56
CA ALA A 111 12.92 8.65 -13.57
C ALA A 111 13.98 7.55 -13.59
N GLY A 112 14.52 7.26 -14.76
CA GLY A 112 15.54 6.25 -15.01
C GLY A 112 16.64 6.75 -15.93
N GLU A 113 17.19 5.83 -16.73
CA GLU A 113 18.22 6.14 -17.71
C GLU A 113 17.71 7.19 -18.72
N GLY A 114 18.53 8.17 -19.02
CA GLY A 114 18.22 9.27 -19.95
C GLY A 114 17.74 10.55 -19.27
N GLU A 115 17.44 10.50 -17.96
CA GLU A 115 17.17 11.71 -17.19
C GLU A 115 18.45 12.50 -16.93
N SER A 116 18.31 13.83 -16.79
CA SER A 116 19.44 14.72 -16.48
C SER A 116 20.02 14.40 -15.12
N SER A 117 21.33 14.22 -15.05
CA SER A 117 22.02 13.69 -13.87
C SER A 117 23.09 14.63 -13.34
N GLN A 118 22.87 15.92 -13.21
CA GLN A 118 23.92 16.82 -12.70
C GLN A 118 24.66 16.22 -11.49
N ASP A 119 24.04 16.28 -10.33
CA ASP A 119 24.55 15.72 -9.08
C ASP A 119 23.79 14.43 -8.67
N LEU A 120 22.84 13.98 -9.47
CA LEU A 120 21.89 12.90 -9.17
C LEU A 120 22.04 11.75 -10.17
N VAL A 121 21.71 10.53 -9.72
CA VAL A 121 21.56 9.36 -10.57
C VAL A 121 20.17 8.76 -10.33
N PHE A 122 19.47 8.40 -11.40
CA PHE A 122 18.12 7.84 -11.32
C PHE A 122 18.11 6.35 -11.70
N GLY A 123 17.43 5.55 -10.92
CA GLY A 123 17.47 4.10 -11.04
C GLY A 123 16.29 3.46 -11.75
N GLY A 124 15.19 4.18 -11.98
CA GLY A 124 14.01 3.64 -12.64
C GLY A 124 13.28 2.54 -11.85
N GLN A 125 13.32 2.57 -10.50
CA GLN A 125 12.63 1.60 -9.66
C GLN A 125 11.12 1.90 -9.62
N ASN A 126 10.38 1.49 -10.64
CA ASN A 126 8.93 1.57 -10.65
C ASN A 126 8.32 0.50 -9.75
N LEU A 127 7.27 0.83 -9.01
CA LEU A 127 6.64 -0.04 -8.02
C LEU A 127 5.12 0.01 -8.17
N ILE A 128 4.46 -1.14 -8.04
CA ILE A 128 3.01 -1.25 -7.92
C ILE A 128 2.69 -2.07 -6.68
N ALA A 129 1.96 -1.47 -5.75
CA ALA A 129 1.53 -2.13 -4.53
C ALA A 129 0.01 -2.04 -4.36
N GLU A 130 -0.59 -3.03 -3.71
CA GLU A 130 -2.00 -3.08 -3.35
C GLU A 130 -2.14 -3.50 -1.89
N ASN A 131 -2.71 -2.65 -1.06
CA ASN A 131 -2.99 -2.95 0.35
C ASN A 131 -1.82 -3.66 1.05
N GLY A 132 -0.60 -3.10 0.91
CA GLY A 132 0.62 -3.60 1.53
C GLY A 132 1.32 -4.76 0.80
N THR A 133 0.74 -5.26 -0.29
CA THR A 133 1.35 -6.31 -1.10
C THR A 133 2.01 -5.71 -2.33
N MET A 134 3.28 -6.02 -2.58
CA MET A 134 3.96 -5.66 -3.82
C MET A 134 3.45 -6.53 -4.95
N LEU A 135 2.87 -5.92 -5.98
CA LEU A 135 2.36 -6.61 -7.17
C LEU A 135 3.42 -6.70 -8.27
N ALA A 136 4.15 -5.61 -8.49
CA ALA A 136 5.20 -5.55 -9.48
C ALA A 136 6.31 -4.57 -9.04
N GLU A 137 7.54 -4.87 -9.43
CA GLU A 137 8.72 -4.04 -9.19
C GLU A 137 9.67 -4.12 -10.38
N ALA A 138 10.08 -2.96 -10.89
CA ALA A 138 11.10 -2.84 -11.93
C ALA A 138 12.49 -3.09 -11.36
N LYS A 139 13.34 -3.73 -12.14
CA LYS A 139 14.77 -3.81 -11.81
C LYS A 139 15.40 -2.43 -11.99
N ARG A 140 16.18 -2.01 -11.00
CA ARG A 140 16.92 -0.75 -11.07
C ARG A 140 17.92 -0.73 -12.22
N PHE A 141 18.21 0.46 -12.70
CA PHE A 141 19.18 0.73 -13.77
C PHE A 141 18.80 0.09 -15.11
N GLN A 142 17.50 -0.05 -15.34
CA GLN A 142 16.93 -0.55 -16.59
C GLN A 142 15.65 0.24 -16.90
N ASN A 143 15.52 0.71 -18.15
CA ASN A 143 14.27 1.32 -18.61
C ASN A 143 13.26 0.23 -18.95
N THR A 144 12.32 0.01 -18.04
CA THR A 144 11.30 -1.04 -18.19
C THR A 144 9.92 -0.51 -17.86
N VAL A 145 8.93 -1.08 -18.53
CA VAL A 145 7.52 -0.94 -18.16
C VAL A 145 7.12 -2.15 -17.31
N ILE A 146 6.41 -1.90 -16.23
CA ILE A 146 5.82 -2.95 -15.39
C ILE A 146 4.30 -2.85 -15.44
N TYR A 147 3.65 -3.99 -15.27
CA TYR A 147 2.20 -4.10 -15.25
C TYR A 147 1.76 -4.79 -13.95
N GLY A 148 0.58 -4.40 -13.46
CA GLY A 148 -0.04 -5.01 -12.30
C GLY A 148 -1.56 -4.89 -12.37
N GLU A 149 -2.26 -5.86 -11.79
CA GLU A 149 -3.71 -5.86 -11.67
C GLU A 149 -4.09 -5.45 -10.26
N ILE A 150 -4.84 -4.34 -10.13
CA ILE A 150 -5.35 -3.84 -8.84
C ILE A 150 -6.85 -4.14 -8.77
N ASP A 151 -7.27 -4.77 -7.69
CA ASP A 151 -8.69 -5.08 -7.43
C ASP A 151 -9.36 -3.93 -6.66
N VAL A 152 -9.91 -2.96 -7.39
CA VAL A 152 -10.54 -1.77 -6.80
C VAL A 152 -11.80 -2.11 -6.00
N HIS A 153 -12.55 -3.14 -6.39
CA HIS A 153 -13.72 -3.59 -5.62
C HIS A 153 -13.29 -4.14 -4.26
N ARG A 154 -12.24 -4.96 -4.23
CA ARG A 154 -11.69 -5.47 -2.99
C ARG A 154 -11.19 -4.35 -2.08
N LEU A 155 -10.51 -3.35 -2.62
CA LEU A 155 -10.06 -2.20 -1.84
C LEU A 155 -11.23 -1.44 -1.20
N ALA A 156 -12.30 -1.19 -1.97
CA ALA A 156 -13.52 -0.56 -1.47
C ALA A 156 -14.20 -1.41 -0.37
N ASP A 157 -14.26 -2.73 -0.55
CA ASP A 157 -14.81 -3.66 0.44
C ASP A 157 -14.00 -3.69 1.73
N GLU A 158 -12.68 -3.73 1.64
CA GLU A 158 -11.80 -3.69 2.81
C GLU A 158 -11.95 -2.37 3.58
N ARG A 159 -12.03 -1.22 2.92
CA ARG A 159 -12.30 0.07 3.56
C ARG A 159 -13.63 0.07 4.31
N ARG A 160 -14.71 -0.47 3.68
CA ARG A 160 -16.04 -0.57 4.32
C ARG A 160 -16.07 -1.45 5.57
N ARG A 161 -15.20 -2.46 5.63
CA ARG A 161 -15.06 -3.35 6.80
C ARG A 161 -14.31 -2.73 7.97
N LEU A 162 -13.45 -1.76 7.68
CA LEU A 162 -12.65 -1.08 8.70
C LEU A 162 -13.48 0.05 9.37
N SER A 163 -14.03 -0.21 10.53
CA SER A 163 -14.79 0.77 11.30
C SER A 163 -13.99 2.02 11.70
N THR A 164 -12.67 1.93 11.63
CA THR A 164 -11.73 3.03 11.90
C THR A 164 -11.28 3.77 10.65
N TYR A 165 -11.67 3.31 9.45
CA TYR A 165 -11.46 4.07 8.24
C TYR A 165 -12.46 5.23 8.24
N PRO A 166 -12.01 6.49 8.07
CA PRO A 166 -12.91 7.65 8.12
C PRO A 166 -13.96 7.58 7.01
N ALA A 167 -15.11 8.17 7.25
CA ALA A 167 -16.08 8.41 6.21
C ALA A 167 -15.46 9.29 5.11
N SER A 168 -15.88 9.08 3.87
CA SER A 168 -15.38 9.89 2.74
C SER A 168 -15.74 11.37 2.98
N ASP A 169 -14.74 12.22 2.83
CA ASP A 169 -14.85 13.67 2.86
C ASP A 169 -14.10 14.24 1.67
N ASP A 170 -14.84 14.63 0.65
CA ASP A 170 -14.33 15.18 -0.61
C ASP A 170 -14.45 16.71 -0.68
N SER A 171 -14.79 17.37 0.45
CA SER A 171 -15.02 18.82 0.50
C SER A 171 -13.83 19.65 0.01
N ASP A 172 -12.60 19.14 0.17
CA ASP A 172 -11.36 19.79 -0.22
C ASP A 172 -10.77 19.23 -1.52
N CYS A 173 -11.52 18.39 -2.27
CA CYS A 173 -11.10 17.78 -3.51
C CYS A 173 -12.04 18.10 -4.66
N GLN A 174 -11.48 18.27 -5.85
CA GLN A 174 -12.27 18.39 -7.07
C GLN A 174 -12.33 17.03 -7.79
N MET A 175 -13.55 16.56 -8.03
CA MET A 175 -13.78 15.34 -8.80
C MET A 175 -13.74 15.67 -10.29
N VAL A 176 -12.92 14.94 -11.04
CA VAL A 176 -12.77 15.05 -12.49
C VAL A 176 -13.28 13.76 -13.12
N PRO A 177 -14.44 13.76 -13.80
CA PRO A 177 -14.98 12.55 -14.41
C PRO A 177 -14.15 12.13 -15.62
N PHE A 178 -14.05 10.82 -15.84
CA PHE A 178 -13.53 10.23 -17.07
C PHE A 178 -14.28 8.94 -17.39
N GLU A 179 -14.28 8.58 -18.66
CA GLU A 179 -14.93 7.38 -19.18
C GLU A 179 -13.89 6.33 -19.58
N VAL A 180 -14.19 5.06 -19.33
CA VAL A 180 -13.38 3.92 -19.78
C VAL A 180 -14.32 2.84 -20.31
N GLU A 181 -14.05 2.30 -21.46
CA GLU A 181 -14.74 1.10 -21.93
C GLU A 181 -14.38 -0.09 -21.04
N VAL A 182 -15.33 -0.54 -20.23
CA VAL A 182 -15.12 -1.67 -19.29
C VAL A 182 -15.35 -2.98 -20.04
N GLU A 183 -14.27 -3.66 -20.36
CA GLU A 183 -14.31 -4.97 -20.99
C GLU A 183 -14.11 -6.10 -19.96
N LYS A 184 -14.72 -7.27 -20.26
CA LYS A 184 -14.43 -8.48 -19.49
C LYS A 184 -13.04 -8.99 -19.83
N THR A 185 -12.11 -8.83 -18.90
CA THR A 185 -10.73 -9.28 -19.03
C THR A 185 -10.49 -10.59 -18.30
N SER A 186 -9.48 -11.35 -18.73
CA SER A 186 -8.97 -12.51 -18.02
C SER A 186 -7.98 -12.06 -16.97
N LEU A 187 -8.12 -12.54 -15.74
CA LEU A 187 -7.13 -12.28 -14.70
C LEU A 187 -5.80 -12.98 -15.05
N THR A 188 -4.71 -12.23 -15.01
CA THR A 188 -3.35 -12.77 -15.12
C THR A 188 -2.68 -12.92 -13.75
N ARG A 189 -3.28 -12.36 -12.72
CA ARG A 189 -2.82 -12.39 -11.35
C ARG A 189 -2.90 -13.80 -10.76
N ASN A 190 -1.81 -14.27 -10.18
CA ASN A 190 -1.79 -15.53 -9.46
C ASN A 190 -2.31 -15.38 -8.03
N PHE A 191 -3.26 -16.23 -7.66
CA PHE A 191 -3.75 -16.32 -6.29
C PHE A 191 -3.18 -17.57 -5.63
N ALA A 192 -2.59 -17.40 -4.44
CA ALA A 192 -2.09 -18.54 -3.68
C ALA A 192 -3.25 -19.47 -3.30
N PRO A 193 -3.20 -20.78 -3.66
CA PRO A 193 -4.27 -21.71 -3.34
C PRO A 193 -4.43 -21.92 -1.83
N TYR A 194 -3.39 -21.64 -1.07
CA TYR A 194 -3.37 -21.71 0.40
C TYR A 194 -2.92 -20.37 0.99
N PRO A 195 -3.80 -19.35 1.04
CA PRO A 195 -3.41 -17.99 1.41
C PRO A 195 -2.91 -17.86 2.86
N PHE A 196 -3.26 -18.81 3.72
CA PHE A 196 -2.86 -18.82 5.14
C PHE A 196 -1.60 -19.64 5.42
N VAL A 197 -1.09 -20.38 4.43
CA VAL A 197 0.05 -21.28 4.59
C VAL A 197 1.20 -20.78 3.71
N PRO A 198 2.29 -20.24 4.28
CA PRO A 198 3.44 -19.84 3.50
C PRO A 198 4.03 -21.01 2.71
N SER A 199 4.41 -20.75 1.46
CA SER A 199 5.06 -21.74 0.60
C SER A 199 6.50 -22.00 1.02
N VAL A 200 7.18 -20.98 1.56
CA VAL A 200 8.54 -21.06 2.06
C VAL A 200 8.55 -21.75 3.41
N LYS A 201 9.38 -22.77 3.58
CA LYS A 201 9.42 -23.59 4.80
C LYS A 201 9.77 -22.77 6.04
N GLU A 202 10.76 -21.92 5.95
CA GLU A 202 11.26 -21.07 7.05
C GLU A 202 10.16 -20.11 7.54
N GLU A 203 9.44 -19.49 6.63
CA GLU A 203 8.30 -18.61 6.96
C GLU A 203 7.15 -19.38 7.60
N ARG A 204 6.89 -20.59 7.09
CA ARG A 204 5.85 -21.47 7.64
C ARG A 204 6.20 -21.92 9.06
N ASP A 205 7.45 -22.31 9.30
CA ASP A 205 7.92 -22.74 10.63
C ASP A 205 7.83 -21.57 11.62
N MET A 206 8.25 -20.35 11.24
CA MET A 206 8.07 -19.15 12.06
C MET A 206 6.60 -18.86 12.37
N ARG A 207 5.73 -18.96 11.38
CA ARG A 207 4.27 -18.73 11.56
C ARG A 207 3.64 -19.79 12.47
N CYS A 208 4.01 -21.05 12.32
CA CYS A 208 3.54 -22.12 13.22
C CYS A 208 3.96 -21.87 14.66
N GLU A 209 5.20 -21.46 14.87
CA GLU A 209 5.74 -21.11 16.18
C GLU A 209 5.00 -19.91 16.79
N GLU A 210 4.73 -18.88 16.00
CA GLU A 210 3.96 -17.72 16.41
C GLU A 210 2.52 -18.09 16.82
N ILE A 211 1.84 -18.90 16.02
CA ILE A 211 0.47 -19.40 16.32
C ILE A 211 0.44 -20.14 17.65
N LEU A 212 1.40 -21.04 17.88
CA LEU A 212 1.48 -21.78 19.14
C LEU A 212 1.76 -20.83 20.34
N ASN A 213 2.59 -19.84 20.15
CA ASN A 213 2.90 -18.86 21.20
C ASN A 213 1.69 -17.99 21.54
N ILE A 214 0.96 -17.48 20.54
CA ILE A 214 -0.25 -16.68 20.74
C ILE A 214 -1.27 -17.47 21.56
N GLN A 215 -1.54 -18.72 21.18
CA GLN A 215 -2.49 -19.59 21.89
C GLN A 215 -2.03 -19.92 23.29
N ALA A 216 -0.75 -20.26 23.48
CA ALA A 216 -0.17 -20.60 24.76
C ALA A 216 -0.20 -19.42 25.74
N MET A 217 0.14 -18.21 25.27
CA MET A 217 0.08 -17.00 26.08
C MET A 217 -1.35 -16.63 26.47
N GLY A 218 -2.31 -16.81 25.57
CA GLY A 218 -3.72 -16.62 25.87
C GLY A 218 -4.21 -17.58 26.95
N LEU A 219 -3.86 -18.87 26.84
CA LEU A 219 -4.19 -19.88 27.84
C LEU A 219 -3.49 -19.62 29.18
N LYS A 220 -2.19 -19.28 29.17
CA LYS A 220 -1.42 -18.92 30.36
C LYS A 220 -2.09 -17.81 31.16
N LYS A 221 -2.52 -16.74 30.47
CA LYS A 221 -3.20 -15.62 31.13
C LYS A 221 -4.50 -16.05 31.81
N ARG A 222 -5.29 -16.89 31.16
CA ARG A 222 -6.55 -17.42 31.71
C ARG A 222 -6.31 -18.33 32.90
N MET A 223 -5.37 -19.28 32.80
CA MET A 223 -5.00 -20.18 33.89
C MET A 223 -4.47 -19.41 35.09
N SER A 224 -3.62 -18.43 34.89
CA SER A 224 -3.08 -17.56 35.95
C SER A 224 -4.20 -16.78 36.64
N HIS A 225 -5.16 -16.23 35.87
CA HIS A 225 -6.28 -15.45 36.43
C HIS A 225 -7.15 -16.29 37.37
N ILE A 226 -7.46 -17.54 37.02
CA ILE A 226 -8.27 -18.46 37.84
C ILE A 226 -7.40 -19.26 38.81
N ARG A 227 -6.10 -18.97 38.91
CA ARG A 227 -5.12 -19.67 39.73
C ARG A 227 -5.10 -21.20 39.52
N CYS A 228 -5.33 -21.64 38.29
CA CYS A 228 -5.33 -23.05 37.90
C CYS A 228 -3.93 -23.46 37.42
N GLN A 229 -3.40 -24.55 37.98
CA GLN A 229 -2.08 -25.10 37.60
C GLN A 229 -2.18 -26.40 36.80
N LYS A 230 -3.38 -26.88 36.53
CA LYS A 230 -3.62 -28.13 35.85
C LYS A 230 -4.64 -27.93 34.74
N ALA A 231 -4.45 -28.61 33.62
CA ALA A 231 -5.40 -28.66 32.55
C ALA A 231 -5.73 -30.11 32.21
N MET A 232 -6.97 -30.36 31.84
CA MET A 232 -7.43 -31.67 31.39
C MET A 232 -7.97 -31.51 29.96
N VAL A 233 -7.59 -32.42 29.09
CA VAL A 233 -8.06 -32.45 27.71
C VAL A 233 -8.42 -33.88 27.32
N GLY A 234 -9.57 -34.05 26.69
CA GLY A 234 -9.97 -35.32 26.07
C GLY A 234 -9.26 -35.48 24.72
N LEU A 235 -8.33 -36.42 24.62
CA LEU A 235 -7.55 -36.65 23.41
C LEU A 235 -8.22 -37.70 22.53
N SER A 236 -8.86 -37.28 21.44
CA SER A 236 -9.52 -38.19 20.48
C SER A 236 -8.55 -38.73 19.41
N GLY A 237 -7.33 -38.21 19.32
CA GLY A 237 -6.39 -38.53 18.24
C GLY A 237 -6.55 -37.66 16.99
N GLY A 238 -7.57 -36.79 16.94
CA GLY A 238 -7.77 -35.83 15.87
C GLY A 238 -6.84 -34.59 15.99
N LEU A 239 -6.77 -33.79 14.92
CA LEU A 239 -5.88 -32.61 14.87
C LEU A 239 -6.20 -31.59 15.95
N ASP A 240 -7.47 -31.29 16.21
CA ASP A 240 -7.88 -30.26 17.18
C ASP A 240 -7.47 -30.60 18.59
N SER A 241 -7.74 -31.85 19.03
CA SER A 241 -7.35 -32.29 20.36
C SER A 241 -5.84 -32.41 20.55
N THR A 242 -5.12 -32.78 19.49
CA THR A 242 -3.67 -32.82 19.47
C THR A 242 -3.08 -31.41 19.58
N LEU A 243 -3.61 -30.44 18.81
CA LEU A 243 -3.20 -29.05 18.89
C LEU A 243 -3.46 -28.47 20.29
N ALA A 244 -4.64 -28.75 20.86
CA ALA A 244 -4.98 -28.33 22.23
C ALA A 244 -3.97 -28.87 23.26
N LEU A 245 -3.55 -30.14 23.12
CA LEU A 245 -2.53 -30.75 23.98
C LEU A 245 -1.17 -30.05 23.85
N LEU A 246 -0.75 -29.73 22.61
CA LEU A 246 0.52 -29.03 22.37
C LEU A 246 0.50 -27.63 22.96
N VAL A 247 -0.60 -26.89 22.82
CA VAL A 247 -0.81 -25.57 23.42
C VAL A 247 -0.73 -25.64 24.94
N ILE A 248 -1.40 -26.62 25.57
CA ILE A 248 -1.37 -26.84 27.02
C ILE A 248 0.07 -27.14 27.47
N ALA A 249 0.74 -28.08 26.80
CA ALA A 249 2.12 -28.46 27.13
C ALA A 249 3.08 -27.27 27.03
N ARG A 250 2.92 -26.42 26.00
CA ARG A 250 3.70 -25.20 25.84
C ARG A 250 3.38 -24.18 26.94
N THR A 251 2.09 -23.99 27.26
CA THR A 251 1.63 -23.10 28.33
C THR A 251 2.25 -23.42 29.69
N LEU A 252 2.34 -24.69 30.03
CA LEU A 252 2.89 -25.14 31.31
C LEU A 252 4.43 -25.05 31.40
N ARG A 253 5.11 -24.83 30.25
CA ARG A 253 6.58 -24.60 30.17
C ARG A 253 6.96 -23.13 30.23
N LEU A 254 6.02 -22.22 29.99
CA LEU A 254 6.18 -20.77 30.04
C LEU A 254 6.04 -20.24 31.49
#